data_7fe09d616d99830ec7becb7ef7ce9f2a
#
_entry.id   7fe09d616d99830ec7becb7ef7ce9f2a
#
_cell.length_a   1.000
_cell.length_b   1.000
_cell.length_c   1.000
_cell.angle_alpha   90.00
_cell.angle_beta   90.00
_cell.angle_gamma   90.00
#
_symmetry.space_group_name_H-M   'P 1'
#
loop_
_entity.id
_entity.type
_entity.pdbx_description
1 polymer ?
#
loop_
_entity_poly.entity_id
_entity_poly.type
_entity_poly.pdbx_seq_one_letter_code
_entity_poly.pdbx_strand_id
1 'polypeptide(L)'
;MPLDMEMIADQISRAFRGESWHGPSVREVLAGVSAEDAAAHPIAGAHSIWEIVLHLTGGYNLVLRRVHGERAQLSPEEEWPPVAECSAEAWRENQHTLEQLNQQLQSAVRAFPAERLSQELGSEYSAYIQFCGTPQHDLYHAGQIVLLKKALSASRVHRAEAPGRDDRSS
;
A
#
# COMPACT_ATOMS: atom_id res chain seq x y z
N MET A 1 -24.43 1.02 19.81
CA MET A 1 -23.63 -0.21 19.91
C MET A 1 -22.17 0.18 20.07
N PRO A 2 -21.44 -0.39 21.00
CA PRO A 2 -19.99 -0.15 21.03
C PRO A 2 -19.41 -0.63 19.70
N LEU A 3 -18.46 0.12 19.17
CA LEU A 3 -17.71 -0.27 17.97
C LEU A 3 -16.96 -1.56 18.31
N ASP A 4 -17.23 -2.62 17.58
CA ASP A 4 -16.55 -3.89 17.79
C ASP A 4 -15.18 -3.83 17.14
N MET A 5 -14.13 -4.18 17.86
CA MET A 5 -12.76 -4.22 17.33
C MET A 5 -12.64 -5.19 16.14
N GLU A 6 -13.48 -6.23 16.13
CA GLU A 6 -13.60 -7.13 14.99
C GLU A 6 -14.11 -6.42 13.75
N MET A 7 -15.07 -5.48 13.86
CA MET A 7 -15.57 -4.71 12.73
C MET A 7 -14.48 -3.81 12.12
N ILE A 8 -13.63 -3.19 12.95
CA ILE A 8 -12.51 -2.39 12.46
C ILE A 8 -11.48 -3.28 11.75
N ALA A 9 -11.13 -4.41 12.38
CA ALA A 9 -10.19 -5.36 11.79
C ALA A 9 -10.72 -5.97 10.48
N ASP A 10 -12.03 -6.21 10.37
CA ASP A 10 -12.69 -6.64 9.14
C ASP A 10 -12.55 -5.60 8.03
N GLN A 11 -12.73 -4.31 8.32
CA GLN A 11 -12.52 -3.25 7.32
C GLN A 11 -11.07 -3.18 6.84
N ILE A 12 -10.08 -3.33 7.72
CA ILE A 12 -8.66 -3.42 7.36
C ILE A 12 -8.42 -4.65 6.45
N SER A 13 -9.02 -5.78 6.80
CA SER A 13 -8.93 -7.00 6.00
C SER A 13 -9.53 -6.83 4.60
N ARG A 14 -10.72 -6.24 4.49
CA ARG A 14 -11.41 -6.02 3.20
C ARG A 14 -10.65 -5.05 2.30
N ALA A 15 -10.16 -3.95 2.84
CA ALA A 15 -9.37 -2.99 2.07
C ALA A 15 -8.11 -3.61 1.49
N PHE A 16 -7.52 -4.56 2.19
CA PHE A 16 -6.30 -5.25 1.76
C PHE A 16 -6.56 -6.47 0.86
N ARG A 17 -7.49 -7.38 1.24
CA ARG A 17 -7.64 -8.71 0.63
C ARG A 17 -8.73 -8.82 -0.43
N GLY A 18 -9.76 -8.02 -0.35
CA GLY A 18 -10.92 -8.06 -1.25
C GLY A 18 -12.25 -7.99 -0.53
N GLU A 19 -13.32 -8.05 -1.32
CA GLU A 19 -14.70 -7.82 -0.88
C GLU A 19 -14.94 -6.41 -0.30
N SER A 20 -14.14 -5.44 -0.73
CA SER A 20 -14.33 -4.03 -0.41
C SER A 20 -15.58 -3.51 -1.10
N TRP A 21 -16.37 -2.70 -0.38
CA TRP A 21 -17.62 -2.17 -0.90
C TRP A 21 -17.46 -1.25 -2.13
N HIS A 22 -16.33 -0.57 -2.25
CA HIS A 22 -16.16 0.54 -3.20
C HIS A 22 -15.09 0.35 -4.27
N GLY A 23 -14.54 -0.85 -4.43
CA GLY A 23 -13.56 -1.09 -5.49
C GLY A 23 -12.54 -2.16 -5.14
N PRO A 24 -11.54 -2.36 -5.99
CA PRO A 24 -10.55 -3.42 -5.78
C PRO A 24 -9.66 -3.10 -4.57
N SER A 25 -9.33 -4.15 -3.81
CA SER A 25 -8.41 -4.12 -2.68
C SER A 25 -6.95 -3.99 -3.13
N VAL A 26 -6.06 -3.69 -2.18
CA VAL A 26 -4.61 -3.61 -2.44
C VAL A 26 -4.10 -4.90 -3.11
N ARG A 27 -4.46 -6.08 -2.62
CA ARG A 27 -4.03 -7.36 -3.17
C ARG A 27 -4.54 -7.58 -4.59
N GLU A 28 -5.78 -7.22 -4.87
CA GLU A 28 -6.38 -7.35 -6.20
C GLU A 28 -5.70 -6.43 -7.22
N VAL A 29 -5.37 -5.19 -6.85
CA VAL A 29 -4.67 -4.27 -7.76
C VAL A 29 -3.22 -4.67 -7.98
N LEU A 30 -2.57 -5.32 -7.02
CA LEU A 30 -1.20 -5.83 -7.15
C LEU A 30 -1.13 -7.15 -7.95
N ALA A 31 -2.25 -7.83 -8.15
CA ALA A 31 -2.28 -9.08 -8.88
C ALA A 31 -1.73 -8.91 -10.31
N GLY A 32 -0.79 -9.78 -10.68
CA GLY A 32 -0.17 -9.79 -12.00
C GLY A 32 0.81 -8.65 -12.30
N VAL A 33 1.15 -7.82 -11.31
CA VAL A 33 2.18 -6.77 -11.47
C VAL A 33 3.57 -7.42 -11.40
N SER A 34 4.35 -7.28 -12.46
CA SER A 34 5.76 -7.73 -12.50
C SER A 34 6.67 -6.76 -11.73
N ALA A 35 7.88 -7.21 -11.38
CA ALA A 35 8.88 -6.34 -10.76
C ALA A 35 9.24 -5.12 -11.64
N GLU A 36 9.35 -5.36 -12.95
CA GLU A 36 9.61 -4.29 -13.93
C GLU A 36 8.48 -3.24 -13.95
N ASP A 37 7.22 -3.70 -14.00
CA ASP A 37 6.06 -2.80 -13.94
C ASP A 37 5.96 -2.06 -12.61
N ALA A 38 6.26 -2.76 -11.52
CA ALA A 38 6.22 -2.18 -10.18
C ALA A 38 7.24 -1.06 -10.01
N ALA A 39 8.44 -1.19 -10.58
CA ALA A 39 9.50 -0.20 -10.49
C ALA A 39 9.35 0.95 -11.50
N ALA A 40 8.51 0.80 -12.51
CA ALA A 40 8.36 1.80 -13.56
C ALA A 40 7.62 3.07 -13.09
N HIS A 41 8.00 4.21 -13.66
CA HIS A 41 7.37 5.51 -13.45
C HIS A 41 6.62 5.98 -14.72
N PRO A 42 5.43 5.43 -15.01
CA PRO A 42 4.70 5.76 -16.24
C PRO A 42 4.10 7.16 -16.24
N ILE A 43 4.01 7.78 -15.07
CA ILE A 43 3.49 9.14 -14.88
C ILE A 43 4.60 9.97 -14.24
N ALA A 44 4.98 11.05 -14.92
CA ALA A 44 6.05 11.95 -14.43
C ALA A 44 5.67 12.57 -13.08
N GLY A 45 6.58 12.48 -12.12
CA GLY A 45 6.41 13.03 -10.76
C GLY A 45 5.51 12.20 -9.84
N ALA A 46 4.96 11.07 -10.31
CA ALA A 46 4.26 10.13 -9.45
C ALA A 46 5.20 9.04 -8.93
N HIS A 47 4.90 8.51 -7.76
CA HIS A 47 5.57 7.33 -7.24
C HIS A 47 5.27 6.09 -8.10
N SER A 48 6.20 5.15 -8.11
CA SER A 48 6.02 3.83 -8.72
C SER A 48 5.09 2.95 -7.87
N ILE A 49 4.59 1.87 -8.45
CA ILE A 49 3.79 0.87 -7.68
C ILE A 49 4.64 0.28 -6.53
N TRP A 50 5.92 0.06 -6.75
CA TRP A 50 6.81 -0.49 -5.73
C TRP A 50 7.01 0.46 -4.57
N GLU A 51 7.25 1.75 -4.83
CA GLU A 51 7.36 2.78 -3.78
C GLU A 51 6.07 2.87 -2.96
N ILE A 52 4.90 2.77 -3.60
CA ILE A 52 3.61 2.71 -2.89
C ILE A 52 3.53 1.47 -1.98
N VAL A 53 3.98 0.30 -2.42
CA VAL A 53 4.01 -0.91 -1.57
C VAL A 53 4.92 -0.72 -0.36
N LEU A 54 6.09 -0.11 -0.54
CA LEU A 54 7.01 0.20 0.57
C LEU A 54 6.41 1.22 1.54
N HIS A 55 5.74 2.24 1.03
CA HIS A 55 5.04 3.26 1.82
C HIS A 55 3.90 2.63 2.67
N LEU A 56 3.06 1.78 2.07
CA LEU A 56 2.01 1.06 2.82
C LEU A 56 2.62 0.16 3.91
N THR A 57 3.74 -0.50 3.60
CA THR A 57 4.49 -1.34 4.54
C THR A 57 4.98 -0.52 5.74
N GLY A 58 5.55 0.66 5.48
CA GLY A 58 5.96 1.63 6.51
C GLY A 58 4.80 2.10 7.38
N GLY A 59 3.65 2.38 6.76
CA GLY A 59 2.43 2.79 7.45
C GLY A 59 1.91 1.72 8.42
N TYR A 60 1.84 0.46 8.01
CA TYR A 60 1.42 -0.63 8.90
C TYR A 60 2.40 -0.81 10.07
N ASN A 61 3.71 -0.79 9.79
CA ASN A 61 4.73 -0.91 10.82
C ASN A 61 4.64 0.26 11.84
N LEU A 62 4.40 1.47 11.37
CA LEU A 62 4.22 2.64 12.22
C LEU A 62 3.07 2.45 13.21
N VAL A 63 1.88 2.02 12.73
CA VAL A 63 0.72 1.80 13.59
C VAL A 63 1.00 0.66 14.58
N LEU A 64 1.64 -0.42 14.15
CA LEU A 64 2.04 -1.53 15.03
C LEU A 64 2.99 -1.08 16.15
N ARG A 65 4.03 -0.30 15.84
CA ARG A 65 4.96 0.27 16.84
C ARG A 65 4.19 1.10 17.88
N ARG A 66 3.23 1.90 17.42
CA ARG A 66 2.39 2.73 18.30
C ARG A 66 1.46 1.89 19.19
N VAL A 67 0.89 0.80 18.66
CA VAL A 67 0.09 -0.16 19.45
C VAL A 67 0.94 -0.78 20.55
N HIS A 68 2.23 -1.02 20.29
CA HIS A 68 3.18 -1.53 21.30
C HIS A 68 3.73 -0.45 22.24
N GLY A 69 3.23 0.77 22.17
CA GLY A 69 3.52 1.83 23.13
C GLY A 69 4.63 2.80 22.71
N GLU A 70 5.14 2.70 21.49
CA GLU A 70 6.13 3.65 21.00
C GLU A 70 5.48 4.99 20.59
N ARG A 71 6.16 6.09 20.87
CA ARG A 71 5.88 7.40 20.25
C ARG A 71 6.70 7.49 18.95
N ALA A 72 6.18 6.89 17.90
CA ALA A 72 6.88 6.77 16.63
C ALA A 72 6.31 7.74 15.58
N GLN A 73 7.22 8.26 14.75
CA GLN A 73 6.93 8.99 13.52
C GLN A 73 7.88 8.46 12.45
N LEU A 74 7.46 8.49 11.20
CA LEU A 74 8.35 8.19 10.07
C LEU A 74 9.15 9.44 9.71
N SER A 75 10.44 9.29 9.43
CA SER A 75 11.19 10.31 8.71
C SER A 75 10.72 10.37 7.25
N PRO A 76 11.02 11.44 6.50
CA PRO A 76 10.70 11.50 5.07
C PRO A 76 11.25 10.31 4.27
N GLU A 77 12.43 9.80 4.64
CA GLU A 77 13.08 8.66 4.01
C GLU A 77 12.40 7.33 4.37
N GLU A 78 11.85 7.22 5.58
CA GLU A 78 11.06 6.05 6.01
C GLU A 78 9.64 6.08 5.44
N GLU A 79 9.10 7.26 5.17
CA GLU A 79 7.77 7.42 4.57
C GLU A 79 7.77 6.99 3.09
N TRP A 80 8.81 7.37 2.35
CA TRP A 80 9.00 7.01 0.95
C TRP A 80 10.39 6.42 0.70
N PRO A 81 10.64 5.18 1.16
CA PRO A 81 11.94 4.55 0.97
C PRO A 81 12.18 4.24 -0.51
N PRO A 82 13.41 4.44 -1.00
CA PRO A 82 13.76 4.10 -2.37
C PRO A 82 13.73 2.58 -2.58
N VAL A 83 13.44 2.18 -3.82
CA VAL A 83 13.55 0.77 -4.23
C VAL A 83 15.04 0.41 -4.30
N ALA A 84 15.50 -0.43 -3.36
CA ALA A 84 16.92 -0.78 -3.24
C ALA A 84 17.38 -1.78 -4.32
N GLU A 85 16.51 -2.74 -4.68
CA GLU A 85 16.80 -3.79 -5.64
C GLU A 85 15.56 -4.09 -6.49
N CYS A 86 15.72 -4.05 -7.81
CA CYS A 86 14.64 -4.31 -8.78
C CYS A 86 14.70 -5.75 -9.31
N SER A 87 14.54 -6.75 -8.43
CA SER A 87 14.44 -8.16 -8.82
C SER A 87 13.04 -8.73 -8.58
N ALA A 88 12.69 -9.80 -9.30
CA ALA A 88 11.43 -10.50 -9.10
C ALA A 88 11.33 -11.12 -7.70
N GLU A 89 12.46 -11.46 -7.09
CA GLU A 89 12.53 -12.01 -5.74
C GLU A 89 12.24 -10.92 -4.71
N ALA A 90 12.95 -9.78 -4.78
CA ALA A 90 12.73 -8.64 -3.90
C ALA A 90 11.29 -8.11 -4.00
N TRP A 91 10.69 -8.09 -5.21
CA TRP A 91 9.29 -7.71 -5.40
C TRP A 91 8.32 -8.65 -4.65
N ARG A 92 8.51 -9.96 -4.77
CA ARG A 92 7.69 -10.95 -4.06
C ARG A 92 7.86 -10.85 -2.54
N GLU A 93 9.08 -10.64 -2.07
CA GLU A 93 9.37 -10.48 -0.64
C GLU A 93 8.71 -9.23 -0.07
N ASN A 94 8.74 -8.10 -0.77
CA ASN A 94 8.07 -6.86 -0.34
C ASN A 94 6.54 -7.03 -0.28
N GLN A 95 5.93 -7.71 -1.26
CA GLN A 95 4.50 -8.02 -1.21
C GLN A 95 4.16 -8.96 -0.03
N HIS A 96 5.02 -9.95 0.25
CA HIS A 96 4.83 -10.86 1.37
C HIS A 96 4.95 -10.12 2.71
N THR A 97 5.93 -9.25 2.86
CA THR A 97 6.11 -8.40 4.06
C THR A 97 4.89 -7.51 4.28
N LEU A 98 4.39 -6.86 3.23
CA LEU A 98 3.18 -6.05 3.29
C LEU A 98 1.99 -6.88 3.79
N GLU A 99 1.79 -8.10 3.26
CA GLU A 99 0.70 -8.98 3.68
C GLU A 99 0.86 -9.42 5.14
N GLN A 100 2.06 -9.78 5.57
CA GLN A 100 2.33 -10.17 6.95
C GLN A 100 2.03 -9.04 7.93
N LEU A 101 2.48 -7.82 7.65
CA LEU A 101 2.22 -6.66 8.50
C LEU A 101 0.74 -6.29 8.57
N ASN A 102 0.01 -6.41 7.46
CA ASN A 102 -1.44 -6.24 7.47
C ASN A 102 -2.13 -7.26 8.39
N GLN A 103 -1.74 -8.55 8.36
CA GLN A 103 -2.27 -9.59 9.24
C GLN A 103 -1.93 -9.32 10.72
N GLN A 104 -0.70 -8.88 11.00
CA GLN A 104 -0.28 -8.51 12.36
C GLN A 104 -1.09 -7.32 12.87
N LEU A 105 -1.32 -6.31 12.03
CA LEU A 105 -2.14 -5.15 12.38
C LEU A 105 -3.58 -5.54 12.67
N GLN A 106 -4.21 -6.38 11.86
CA GLN A 106 -5.56 -6.90 12.14
C GLN A 106 -5.61 -7.61 13.50
N SER A 107 -4.61 -8.43 13.80
CA SER A 107 -4.52 -9.14 15.08
C SER A 107 -4.34 -8.19 16.26
N ALA A 108 -3.48 -7.18 16.10
CA ALA A 108 -3.24 -6.15 17.10
C ALA A 108 -4.51 -5.31 17.38
N VAL A 109 -5.25 -4.96 16.31
CA VAL A 109 -6.53 -4.23 16.43
C VAL A 109 -7.57 -5.07 17.16
N ARG A 110 -7.72 -6.36 16.83
CA ARG A 110 -8.64 -7.26 17.56
C ARG A 110 -8.34 -7.36 19.05
N ALA A 111 -7.06 -7.37 19.40
CA ALA A 111 -6.61 -7.47 20.80
C ALA A 111 -6.60 -6.12 21.52
N PHE A 112 -6.82 -5.01 20.84
CA PHE A 112 -6.73 -3.68 21.45
C PHE A 112 -7.93 -3.40 22.35
N PRO A 113 -7.73 -2.84 23.58
CA PRO A 113 -8.83 -2.54 24.49
C PRO A 113 -9.78 -1.47 23.91
N ALA A 114 -11.05 -1.82 23.70
CA ALA A 114 -12.03 -0.94 23.07
C ALA A 114 -12.24 0.39 23.83
N GLU A 115 -12.11 0.36 25.14
CA GLU A 115 -12.19 1.56 26.01
C GLU A 115 -11.05 2.56 25.80
N ARG A 116 -9.97 2.15 25.14
CA ARG A 116 -8.83 3.00 24.79
C ARG A 116 -8.91 3.59 23.39
N LEU A 117 -9.93 3.28 22.58
CA LEU A 117 -10.06 3.74 21.22
C LEU A 117 -10.02 5.28 21.07
N SER A 118 -10.54 6.01 22.03
CA SER A 118 -10.53 7.48 22.03
C SER A 118 -9.22 8.10 22.54
N GLN A 119 -8.30 7.28 23.06
CA GLN A 119 -7.03 7.75 23.60
C GLN A 119 -6.00 7.93 22.47
N GLU A 120 -5.07 8.86 22.66
CA GLU A 120 -3.90 9.02 21.80
C GLU A 120 -3.10 7.71 21.71
N LEU A 121 -2.67 7.37 20.48
CA LEU A 121 -1.91 6.17 20.23
C LEU A 121 -0.54 6.53 19.61
N GLY A 122 0.45 6.74 20.47
CA GLY A 122 1.83 7.03 20.07
C GLY A 122 2.04 8.29 19.23
N SER A 123 0.99 9.10 19.08
CA SER A 123 0.96 10.39 18.38
C SER A 123 -0.19 11.24 18.94
N GLU A 124 -0.48 12.40 18.33
CA GLU A 124 -1.65 13.23 18.64
C GLU A 124 -2.99 12.63 18.17
N TYR A 125 -2.96 11.59 17.34
CA TYR A 125 -4.16 10.92 16.84
C TYR A 125 -4.58 9.79 17.76
N SER A 126 -5.91 9.66 17.96
CA SER A 126 -6.46 8.54 18.72
C SER A 126 -6.27 7.20 18.01
N ALA A 127 -6.36 6.10 18.77
CA ALA A 127 -6.35 4.76 18.21
C ALA A 127 -7.46 4.57 17.17
N TYR A 128 -8.65 5.10 17.42
CA TYR A 128 -9.78 5.08 16.48
C TYR A 128 -9.42 5.69 15.13
N ILE A 129 -8.84 6.91 15.13
CA ILE A 129 -8.46 7.61 13.89
C ILE A 129 -7.42 6.79 13.11
N GLN A 130 -6.43 6.23 13.79
CA GLN A 130 -5.37 5.47 13.13
C GLN A 130 -5.89 4.14 12.58
N PHE A 131 -6.70 3.40 13.33
CA PHE A 131 -7.24 2.12 12.87
C PHE A 131 -8.25 2.28 11.74
N CYS A 132 -9.12 3.29 11.80
CA CYS A 132 -10.06 3.59 10.71
C CYS A 132 -9.36 4.27 9.52
N GLY A 133 -8.30 5.01 9.75
CA GLY A 133 -7.49 5.64 8.71
C GLY A 133 -6.72 4.62 7.85
N THR A 134 -6.33 3.49 8.44
CA THR A 134 -5.59 2.44 7.72
C THR A 134 -6.31 1.94 6.46
N PRO A 135 -7.56 1.44 6.50
CA PRO A 135 -8.25 1.00 5.30
C PRO A 135 -8.52 2.14 4.31
N GLN A 136 -8.70 3.38 4.77
CA GLN A 136 -8.86 4.54 3.91
C GLN A 136 -7.56 4.82 3.14
N HIS A 137 -6.42 4.72 3.79
CA HIS A 137 -5.09 4.87 3.21
C HIS A 137 -4.80 3.79 2.18
N ASP A 138 -5.13 2.53 2.49
CA ASP A 138 -5.01 1.40 1.57
C ASP A 138 -5.75 1.66 0.26
N LEU A 139 -6.99 2.12 0.36
CA LEU A 139 -7.86 2.32 -0.80
C LEU A 139 -7.49 3.57 -1.60
N TYR A 140 -6.99 4.60 -0.95
CA TYR A 140 -6.40 5.76 -1.62
C TYR A 140 -5.23 5.32 -2.52
N HIS A 141 -4.34 4.49 -2.01
CA HIS A 141 -3.19 3.98 -2.77
C HIS A 141 -3.57 2.88 -3.78
N ALA A 142 -4.55 2.05 -3.50
CA ALA A 142 -5.09 1.10 -4.47
C ALA A 142 -5.60 1.82 -5.73
N GLY A 143 -6.29 2.95 -5.57
CA GLY A 143 -6.70 3.81 -6.69
C GLY A 143 -5.52 4.34 -7.51
N GLN A 144 -4.44 4.76 -6.86
CA GLN A 144 -3.22 5.21 -7.54
C GLN A 144 -2.56 4.06 -8.33
N ILE A 145 -2.46 2.87 -7.75
CA ILE A 145 -1.92 1.67 -8.43
C ILE A 145 -2.74 1.36 -9.70
N VAL A 146 -4.07 1.44 -9.64
CA VAL A 146 -4.92 1.25 -10.82
C VAL A 146 -4.60 2.24 -11.93
N LEU A 147 -4.37 3.52 -11.60
CA LEU A 147 -4.01 4.54 -12.57
C LEU A 147 -2.63 4.28 -13.19
N LEU A 148 -1.64 3.89 -12.38
CA LEU A 148 -0.31 3.52 -12.85
C LEU A 148 -0.35 2.31 -13.79
N LYS A 149 -1.12 1.27 -13.48
CA LYS A 149 -1.33 0.10 -14.35
C LYS A 149 -1.93 0.49 -15.71
N LYS A 150 -2.91 1.39 -15.71
CA LYS A 150 -3.51 1.92 -16.96
C LYS A 150 -2.49 2.70 -17.80
N ALA A 151 -1.67 3.53 -17.16
CA ALA A 151 -0.62 4.29 -17.83
C ALA A 151 0.45 3.37 -18.42
N LEU A 152 0.88 2.32 -17.71
CA LEU A 152 1.80 1.29 -18.23
C LEU A 152 1.23 0.59 -19.47
N SER A 153 -0.05 0.20 -19.41
CA SER A 153 -0.74 -0.44 -20.54
C SER A 153 -0.81 0.47 -21.76
N ALA A 154 -1.16 1.74 -21.59
CA ALA A 154 -1.23 2.73 -22.66
C ALA A 154 0.15 2.96 -23.32
N SER A 155 1.21 3.04 -22.52
CA SER A 155 2.58 3.22 -23.03
C SER A 155 3.06 2.03 -23.86
N ARG A 156 2.62 0.80 -23.51
CA ARG A 156 2.94 -0.41 -24.30
C ARG A 156 2.23 -0.42 -25.65
N VAL A 157 0.96 -0.07 -25.69
CA VAL A 157 0.19 0.02 -26.95
C VAL A 157 0.83 1.04 -27.89
N HIS A 158 1.14 2.24 -27.39
CA HIS A 158 1.77 3.29 -28.18
C HIS A 158 3.15 2.88 -28.73
N ARG A 159 3.93 2.12 -27.95
CA ARG A 159 5.24 1.61 -28.40
C ARG A 159 5.11 0.52 -29.45
N ALA A 160 4.09 -0.32 -29.39
CA ALA A 160 3.82 -1.37 -30.36
C ALA A 160 3.32 -0.81 -31.71
N GLU A 161 2.62 0.33 -31.69
CA GLU A 161 2.07 1.00 -32.87
C GLU A 161 3.05 1.98 -33.53
N ALA A 162 4.19 2.32 -32.91
CA ALA A 162 5.20 3.18 -33.49
C ALA A 162 5.88 2.46 -34.67
N PRO A 163 5.76 2.96 -35.94
CA PRO A 163 6.40 2.34 -37.07
C PRO A 163 7.92 2.38 -36.88
N GLY A 164 8.57 1.23 -37.07
CA GLY A 164 10.02 1.13 -37.01
C GLY A 164 10.62 2.21 -37.93
N ARG A 165 11.44 3.10 -37.38
CA ARG A 165 12.25 4.00 -38.19
C ARG A 165 13.17 3.13 -39.02
N ASP A 166 12.83 3.04 -40.30
CA ASP A 166 13.66 2.44 -41.34
C ASP A 166 14.91 3.32 -41.45
N ASP A 167 15.99 2.92 -40.80
CA ASP A 167 17.31 3.56 -40.90
C ASP A 167 17.95 3.11 -42.23
N ARG A 168 17.37 3.60 -43.34
CA ARG A 168 17.98 3.56 -44.65
C ARG A 168 18.47 4.95 -44.98
N SER A 169 19.66 5.24 -44.53
CA SER A 169 20.46 6.33 -45.11
C SER A 169 21.77 5.76 -45.55
N SER A 170 21.85 5.62 -46.86
CA SER A 170 23.04 5.33 -47.66
C SER A 170 24.10 6.39 -47.44
#